data_dda565ff30e366b5cf9c74251cc5c4ba
#
_entry.id   dda565ff30e366b5cf9c74251cc5c4ba
#
_cell.length_a   1.000
_cell.length_b   1.000
_cell.length_c   1.000
_cell.angle_alpha   90.00
_cell.angle_beta   90.00
_cell.angle_gamma   90.00
#
_symmetry.space_group_name_H-M   'P 1'
#
loop_
_entity.id
_entity.type
_entity.pdbx_description
1 polymer ?
#
loop_
_entity_poly.entity_id
_entity_poly.type
_entity_poly.pdbx_seq_one_letter_code
_entity_poly.pdbx_strand_id
1 'polypeptide(L)'
;MTSFSIDRATYSVGESALVDMVLGKPEFPEQFQGHQVIREGPLDNDALAENGFEGTTAERFRLAGRVTGVMRELGPTSNMAMSDGFDFMAASVVHLFDSPDSVHGWMHDIFLKDFEDRVGESVGQGHQLVSATRLEPQGFFDESVALKVLQGGVDGLISSTVVDFRVGRLLGVAFIGTVGDHERLDQVMQLGQALEKRMVSVVLGSG
;
A
#
# COMPACT_ATOMS: atom_id res chain seq x y z
N MET A 1 -2.49 18.99 18.95
CA MET A 1 -1.45 19.48 18.00
C MET A 1 -2.08 19.49 16.65
N THR A 2 -2.08 20.59 15.95
CA THR A 2 -2.79 20.75 14.70
C THR A 2 -2.02 20.07 13.54
N SER A 3 -2.74 19.46 12.60
CA SER A 3 -2.30 18.86 11.33
C SER A 3 -1.18 19.66 10.65
N PHE A 4 -1.25 20.98 10.70
CA PHE A 4 -0.27 21.92 10.14
C PHE A 4 1.20 21.73 10.59
N SER A 5 1.47 21.07 11.72
CA SER A 5 2.87 20.93 12.16
C SER A 5 3.55 19.73 11.53
N ILE A 6 2.83 18.62 11.31
CA ILE A 6 3.40 17.43 10.71
C ILE A 6 3.55 17.60 9.20
N ASP A 7 2.60 18.25 8.52
CA ASP A 7 2.70 18.57 7.10
C ASP A 7 4.01 19.32 6.78
N ARG A 8 4.31 20.36 7.60
CA ARG A 8 5.57 21.09 7.46
C ARG A 8 6.82 20.25 7.72
N ALA A 9 6.78 19.37 8.71
CA ALA A 9 7.91 18.51 9.05
C ALA A 9 8.24 17.54 7.91
N THR A 10 7.25 17.09 7.14
CA THR A 10 7.49 16.18 6.00
C THR A 10 8.31 16.83 4.87
N TYR A 11 8.38 18.15 4.77
CA TYR A 11 9.22 18.81 3.76
C TYR A 11 10.73 18.69 4.05
N SER A 12 11.12 18.36 5.27
CA SER A 12 12.52 18.05 5.61
C SER A 12 12.90 16.59 5.30
N VAL A 13 11.92 15.74 4.99
CA VAL A 13 12.15 14.33 4.66
C VAL A 13 12.69 14.22 3.24
N GLY A 14 13.88 13.65 3.09
CA GLY A 14 14.46 13.28 1.80
C GLY A 14 14.15 11.82 1.44
N GLU A 15 14.44 11.44 0.20
CA GLU A 15 14.21 10.06 -0.32
C GLU A 15 14.93 9.00 0.52
N SER A 16 16.13 9.31 1.03
CA SER A 16 16.93 8.39 1.85
C SER A 16 16.26 8.00 3.17
N ALA A 17 15.37 8.83 3.69
CA ALA A 17 14.66 8.54 4.95
C ALA A 17 13.51 7.54 4.78
N LEU A 18 13.05 7.28 3.55
CA LEU A 18 11.91 6.38 3.31
C LEU A 18 12.21 4.93 3.72
N VAL A 19 13.46 4.50 3.61
CA VAL A 19 13.86 3.13 3.98
C VAL A 19 13.68 2.87 5.47
N ASP A 20 13.81 3.90 6.31
CA ASP A 20 13.63 3.80 7.76
C ASP A 20 12.15 3.83 8.17
N MET A 21 11.26 4.20 7.24
CA MET A 21 9.82 4.29 7.48
C MET A 21 9.08 2.98 7.23
N VAL A 22 9.54 2.12 6.30
CA VAL A 22 8.89 0.83 6.06
C VAL A 22 9.10 -0.13 7.23
N LEU A 23 8.09 -0.95 7.53
CA LEU A 23 8.12 -1.86 8.66
C LEU A 23 9.14 -2.98 8.45
N GLY A 24 9.87 -3.34 9.51
CA GLY A 24 10.65 -4.57 9.57
C GLY A 24 9.74 -5.81 9.71
N LYS A 25 10.21 -7.00 9.27
CA LYS A 25 9.42 -8.23 9.39
C LYS A 25 8.81 -8.46 10.80
N PRO A 26 9.50 -8.20 11.92
CA PRO A 26 8.93 -8.40 13.26
C PRO A 26 7.71 -7.52 13.58
N GLU A 27 7.49 -6.44 12.82
CA GLU A 27 6.40 -5.49 13.03
C GLU A 27 5.13 -5.86 12.24
N PHE A 28 5.22 -6.86 11.35
CA PHE A 28 4.06 -7.41 10.66
C PHE A 28 3.23 -8.29 11.62
N PRO A 29 1.91 -8.43 11.38
CA PRO A 29 1.03 -9.28 12.18
C PRO A 29 1.55 -10.72 12.32
N GLU A 30 1.14 -11.40 13.40
CA GLU A 30 1.66 -12.72 13.79
C GLU A 30 1.55 -13.77 12.68
N GLN A 31 0.47 -13.75 11.88
CA GLN A 31 0.28 -14.69 10.77
C GLN A 31 1.36 -14.61 9.69
N PHE A 32 2.12 -13.48 9.61
CA PHE A 32 3.20 -13.29 8.65
C PHE A 32 4.59 -13.62 9.19
N GLN A 33 4.73 -14.01 10.46
CA GLN A 33 6.05 -14.31 11.03
C GLN A 33 6.72 -15.52 10.36
N GLY A 34 5.93 -16.47 9.82
CA GLY A 34 6.41 -17.58 9.01
C GLY A 34 6.81 -17.23 7.58
N HIS A 35 6.36 -16.08 7.06
CA HIS A 35 6.66 -15.63 5.70
C HIS A 35 8.12 -15.16 5.58
N GLN A 36 8.58 -15.01 4.34
CA GLN A 36 9.90 -14.44 4.01
C GLN A 36 9.74 -13.09 3.32
N VAL A 37 10.76 -12.24 3.41
CA VAL A 37 10.84 -11.04 2.57
C VAL A 37 11.08 -11.48 1.12
N ILE A 38 10.15 -11.17 0.24
CA ILE A 38 10.22 -11.52 -1.19
C ILE A 38 10.61 -10.32 -2.05
N ARG A 39 10.34 -9.11 -1.56
CA ARG A 39 10.72 -7.87 -2.22
C ARG A 39 10.97 -6.78 -1.18
N GLU A 40 12.05 -6.03 -1.34
CA GLU A 40 12.33 -4.83 -0.55
C GLU A 40 13.20 -3.85 -1.32
N GLY A 41 13.07 -2.58 -1.04
CA GLY A 41 13.89 -1.53 -1.61
C GLY A 41 13.10 -0.42 -2.32
N PRO A 42 13.78 0.34 -3.19
CA PRO A 42 13.18 1.44 -3.91
C PRO A 42 12.02 0.98 -4.81
N LEU A 43 11.00 1.81 -4.87
CA LEU A 43 9.84 1.66 -5.75
C LEU A 43 9.68 2.99 -6.51
N ASP A 44 10.45 3.17 -7.57
CA ASP A 44 10.35 4.35 -8.43
C ASP A 44 9.08 4.33 -9.29
N ASN A 45 8.88 5.35 -10.12
CA ASN A 45 7.69 5.46 -10.94
C ASN A 45 7.66 4.44 -12.09
N ASP A 46 8.82 4.03 -12.59
CA ASP A 46 8.92 3.04 -13.66
C ASP A 46 8.56 1.65 -13.12
N ALA A 47 9.15 1.24 -11.99
CA ALA A 47 8.84 -0.01 -11.32
C ALA A 47 7.36 -0.09 -10.86
N LEU A 48 6.77 1.04 -10.43
CA LEU A 48 5.36 1.08 -10.06
C LEU A 48 4.46 0.93 -11.29
N ALA A 49 4.82 1.56 -12.42
CA ALA A 49 4.04 1.47 -13.66
C ALA A 49 4.05 0.05 -14.25
N GLU A 50 5.17 -0.66 -14.16
CA GLU A 50 5.30 -2.05 -14.62
C GLU A 50 4.36 -3.02 -13.86
N ASN A 51 4.01 -2.70 -12.61
CA ASN A 51 3.12 -3.49 -11.77
C ASN A 51 1.68 -2.94 -11.71
N GLY A 52 1.39 -1.88 -12.45
CA GLY A 52 0.07 -1.27 -12.53
C GLY A 52 -0.85 -1.91 -13.57
N PHE A 53 -1.99 -1.29 -13.79
CA PHE A 53 -2.90 -1.67 -14.87
C PHE A 53 -2.26 -1.43 -16.25
N GLU A 54 -2.70 -2.19 -17.25
CA GLU A 54 -2.26 -2.00 -18.63
C GLU A 54 -2.45 -0.55 -19.08
N GLY A 55 -1.41 0.02 -19.73
CA GLY A 55 -1.38 1.42 -20.15
C GLY A 55 -1.02 2.43 -19.07
N THR A 56 -0.76 2.00 -17.83
CA THR A 56 -0.21 2.87 -16.79
C THR A 56 1.24 3.25 -17.13
N THR A 57 1.59 4.51 -16.92
CA THR A 57 2.92 5.04 -17.25
C THR A 57 3.56 5.76 -16.05
N ALA A 58 4.89 5.72 -15.97
CA ALA A 58 5.64 6.46 -14.98
C ALA A 58 5.40 7.98 -15.07
N GLU A 59 5.16 8.51 -16.26
CA GLU A 59 4.86 9.92 -16.48
C GLU A 59 3.53 10.33 -15.82
N ARG A 60 2.50 9.48 -15.89
CA ARG A 60 1.23 9.72 -15.19
C ARG A 60 1.46 9.91 -13.69
N PHE A 61 2.32 9.10 -13.10
CA PHE A 61 2.63 9.19 -11.68
C PHE A 61 3.43 10.44 -11.32
N ARG A 62 4.39 10.83 -12.17
CA ARG A 62 5.12 12.10 -11.99
C ARG A 62 4.19 13.30 -12.08
N LEU A 63 3.27 13.31 -13.04
CA LEU A 63 2.26 14.37 -13.19
C LEU A 63 1.29 14.43 -12.01
N ALA A 64 1.04 13.31 -11.33
CA ALA A 64 0.28 13.28 -10.07
C ALA A 64 1.10 13.69 -8.85
N GLY A 65 2.33 14.18 -9.03
CA GLY A 65 3.20 14.67 -7.96
C GLY A 65 3.99 13.59 -7.21
N ARG A 66 3.92 12.32 -7.64
CA ARG A 66 4.69 11.26 -6.99
C ARG A 66 6.17 11.36 -7.35
N VAL A 67 7.03 11.46 -6.35
CA VAL A 67 8.49 11.53 -6.50
C VAL A 67 9.08 10.12 -6.58
N THR A 68 8.94 9.34 -5.52
CA THR A 68 9.46 7.97 -5.42
C THR A 68 8.77 7.22 -4.27
N GLY A 69 9.19 6.00 -3.98
CA GLY A 69 8.76 5.23 -2.83
C GLY A 69 9.75 4.17 -2.41
N VAL A 70 9.46 3.52 -1.30
CA VAL A 70 10.17 2.33 -0.80
C VAL A 70 9.13 1.34 -0.30
N MET A 71 9.41 0.06 -0.49
CA MET A 71 8.51 -1.01 -0.07
C MET A 71 9.23 -2.13 0.65
N ARG A 72 8.48 -2.87 1.46
CA ARG A 72 8.82 -4.22 1.91
C ARG A 72 7.60 -5.12 1.81
N GLU A 73 7.80 -6.27 1.19
CA GLU A 73 6.76 -7.25 0.90
C GLU A 73 7.17 -8.60 1.47
N LEU A 74 6.24 -9.21 2.18
CA LEU A 74 6.36 -10.59 2.70
C LEU A 74 5.50 -11.52 1.86
N GLY A 75 6.07 -12.69 1.55
CA GLY A 75 5.37 -13.75 0.83
C GLY A 75 5.63 -15.12 1.46
N PRO A 76 4.91 -16.17 1.01
CA PRO A 76 5.01 -17.49 1.58
C PRO A 76 6.36 -18.14 1.28
N THR A 77 6.75 -19.05 2.14
CA THR A 77 7.82 -20.00 1.84
C THR A 77 7.26 -21.16 1.00
N SER A 78 8.12 -21.90 0.30
CA SER A 78 7.72 -23.00 -0.58
C SER A 78 6.93 -24.14 0.09
N ASN A 79 6.94 -24.18 1.42
CA ASN A 79 6.27 -25.24 2.19
C ASN A 79 4.86 -24.84 2.69
N MET A 80 4.42 -23.61 2.41
CA MET A 80 3.10 -23.15 2.84
C MET A 80 2.02 -23.55 1.83
N ALA A 81 0.92 -24.13 2.35
CA ALA A 81 -0.21 -24.51 1.50
C ALA A 81 -1.06 -23.27 1.20
N MET A 82 -1.33 -23.04 -0.07
CA MET A 82 -2.19 -21.95 -0.58
C MET A 82 -3.65 -22.38 -0.54
N SER A 83 -4.23 -22.51 0.65
CA SER A 83 -5.65 -22.87 0.83
C SER A 83 -6.52 -21.62 0.91
N ASP A 84 -7.84 -21.80 0.72
CA ASP A 84 -8.80 -20.72 0.90
C ASP A 84 -8.67 -20.06 2.28
N GLY A 85 -8.69 -18.73 2.30
CA GLY A 85 -8.46 -17.92 3.50
C GLY A 85 -6.99 -17.77 3.92
N PHE A 86 -6.03 -18.33 3.20
CA PHE A 86 -4.60 -18.16 3.50
C PHE A 86 -4.11 -16.77 3.09
N ASP A 87 -3.55 -16.02 4.05
CA ASP A 87 -2.94 -14.72 3.81
C ASP A 87 -1.54 -14.92 3.23
N PHE A 88 -1.42 -14.88 1.90
CA PHE A 88 -0.18 -15.22 1.20
C PHE A 88 0.77 -14.05 1.06
N MET A 89 0.32 -12.82 1.24
CA MET A 89 1.13 -11.64 1.02
C MET A 89 0.78 -10.54 2.01
N ALA A 90 1.77 -9.80 2.47
CA ALA A 90 1.58 -8.52 3.15
C ALA A 90 2.67 -7.54 2.73
N ALA A 91 2.33 -6.27 2.61
CA ALA A 91 3.30 -5.23 2.29
C ALA A 91 3.12 -3.97 3.12
N SER A 92 4.23 -3.29 3.40
CA SER A 92 4.29 -1.91 3.85
C SER A 92 5.03 -1.08 2.81
N VAL A 93 4.40 0.01 2.37
CA VAL A 93 4.95 0.88 1.33
C VAL A 93 4.86 2.33 1.80
N VAL A 94 5.88 3.12 1.51
CA VAL A 94 5.87 4.57 1.73
C VAL A 94 6.21 5.27 0.43
N HIS A 95 5.35 6.19 0.01
CA HIS A 95 5.59 7.03 -1.15
C HIS A 95 5.82 8.48 -0.72
N LEU A 96 6.72 9.15 -1.41
CA LEU A 96 7.00 10.56 -1.29
C LEU A 96 6.33 11.31 -2.44
N PHE A 97 5.63 12.38 -2.10
CA PHE A 97 5.00 13.30 -3.06
C PHE A 97 5.60 14.70 -2.94
N ASP A 98 5.32 15.55 -3.91
CA ASP A 98 5.71 16.96 -3.90
C ASP A 98 4.87 17.78 -2.90
N SER A 99 3.61 17.40 -2.66
CA SER A 99 2.70 18.11 -1.75
C SER A 99 1.69 17.17 -1.07
N PRO A 100 1.05 17.59 0.03
CA PRO A 100 -0.08 16.88 0.64
C PRO A 100 -1.31 16.80 -0.27
N ASP A 101 -1.55 17.81 -1.10
CA ASP A 101 -2.67 17.82 -2.07
C ASP A 101 -2.46 16.76 -3.15
N SER A 102 -1.22 16.51 -3.55
CA SER A 102 -0.90 15.42 -4.48
C SER A 102 -1.15 14.04 -3.88
N VAL A 103 -0.93 13.86 -2.56
CA VAL A 103 -1.29 12.62 -1.86
C VAL A 103 -2.81 12.44 -1.87
N HIS A 104 -3.58 13.50 -1.54
CA HIS A 104 -5.04 13.47 -1.61
C HIS A 104 -5.53 13.09 -3.01
N GLY A 105 -5.03 13.77 -4.04
CA GLY A 105 -5.38 13.47 -5.44
C GLY A 105 -5.02 12.03 -5.83
N TRP A 106 -3.86 11.52 -5.37
CA TRP A 106 -3.50 10.12 -5.58
C TRP A 106 -4.52 9.15 -4.98
N MET A 107 -4.90 9.34 -3.72
CA MET A 107 -5.82 8.45 -3.01
C MET A 107 -7.18 8.38 -3.69
N HIS A 108 -7.72 9.53 -4.16
CA HIS A 108 -9.07 9.61 -4.71
C HIS A 108 -9.14 9.44 -6.23
N ASP A 109 -8.25 10.10 -6.97
CA ASP A 109 -8.34 10.18 -8.44
C ASP A 109 -7.51 9.10 -9.15
N ILE A 110 -6.56 8.47 -8.44
CA ILE A 110 -5.75 7.38 -8.98
C ILE A 110 -6.10 6.06 -8.28
N PHE A 111 -5.83 5.92 -6.98
CA PHE A 111 -6.02 4.65 -6.30
C PHE A 111 -7.49 4.19 -6.33
N LEU A 112 -8.40 4.94 -5.72
CA LEU A 112 -9.81 4.53 -5.66
C LEU A 112 -10.42 4.42 -7.05
N LYS A 113 -10.23 5.46 -7.86
CA LYS A 113 -10.88 5.57 -9.17
C LYS A 113 -10.39 4.53 -10.17
N ASP A 114 -9.07 4.27 -10.24
CA ASP A 114 -8.54 3.28 -11.17
C ASP A 114 -9.12 1.88 -10.90
N PHE A 115 -9.24 1.49 -9.63
CA PHE A 115 -9.82 0.18 -9.32
C PHE A 115 -11.33 0.13 -9.57
N GLU A 116 -12.06 1.19 -9.28
CA GLU A 116 -13.52 1.24 -9.49
C GLU A 116 -13.88 1.27 -10.98
N ASP A 117 -13.18 2.09 -11.77
CA ASP A 117 -13.49 2.29 -13.20
C ASP A 117 -13.02 1.09 -14.06
N ARG A 118 -12.09 0.28 -13.59
CA ARG A 118 -11.47 -0.81 -14.34
C ARG A 118 -11.95 -2.21 -13.97
N VAL A 119 -13.08 -2.31 -13.27
CA VAL A 119 -13.71 -3.62 -13.01
C VAL A 119 -14.02 -4.31 -14.35
N GLY A 120 -13.56 -5.55 -14.50
CA GLY A 120 -13.63 -6.32 -15.74
C GLY A 120 -12.36 -6.29 -16.59
N GLU A 121 -11.38 -5.42 -16.29
CA GLU A 121 -10.12 -5.36 -17.03
C GLU A 121 -9.07 -6.35 -16.49
N SER A 122 -8.07 -6.63 -17.32
CA SER A 122 -6.91 -7.43 -16.92
C SER A 122 -6.01 -6.64 -15.95
N VAL A 123 -5.60 -7.31 -14.86
CA VAL A 123 -4.64 -6.77 -13.89
C VAL A 123 -3.27 -7.44 -14.00
N GLY A 124 -2.98 -8.03 -15.14
CA GLY A 124 -1.74 -8.75 -15.42
C GLY A 124 -1.76 -10.21 -14.94
N GLN A 125 -0.73 -10.97 -15.31
CA GLN A 125 -0.51 -12.38 -14.91
C GLN A 125 -1.72 -13.32 -15.13
N GLY A 126 -2.61 -12.98 -16.05
CA GLY A 126 -3.82 -13.78 -16.34
C GLY A 126 -4.97 -13.60 -15.36
N HIS A 127 -4.89 -12.59 -14.50
CA HIS A 127 -5.98 -12.21 -13.59
C HIS A 127 -6.82 -11.08 -14.17
N GLN A 128 -8.11 -11.09 -13.81
CA GLN A 128 -9.08 -10.05 -14.15
C GLN A 128 -9.60 -9.43 -12.85
N LEU A 129 -9.76 -8.12 -12.82
CA LEU A 129 -10.40 -7.41 -11.72
C LEU A 129 -11.90 -7.73 -11.71
N VAL A 130 -12.34 -8.46 -10.68
CA VAL A 130 -13.75 -8.90 -10.54
C VAL A 130 -14.58 -7.84 -9.83
N SER A 131 -14.05 -7.27 -8.75
CA SER A 131 -14.71 -6.18 -8.02
C SER A 131 -13.69 -5.33 -7.24
N ALA A 132 -14.08 -4.08 -7.00
CA ALA A 132 -13.42 -3.18 -6.06
C ALA A 132 -14.50 -2.60 -5.14
N THR A 133 -14.36 -2.80 -3.83
CA THR A 133 -15.33 -2.36 -2.82
C THR A 133 -14.64 -1.43 -1.84
N ARG A 134 -15.18 -0.22 -1.69
CA ARG A 134 -14.67 0.72 -0.67
C ARG A 134 -14.96 0.19 0.72
N LEU A 135 -13.97 0.35 1.59
CA LEU A 135 -14.04 0.07 3.01
C LEU A 135 -13.82 1.37 3.79
N GLU A 136 -14.22 1.39 5.05
CA GLU A 136 -14.10 2.58 5.92
C GLU A 136 -13.02 2.34 6.98
N PRO A 137 -11.74 2.68 6.70
CA PRO A 137 -10.67 2.55 7.67
C PRO A 137 -10.84 3.56 8.80
N GLN A 138 -10.42 3.20 10.01
CA GLN A 138 -10.51 4.05 11.19
C GLN A 138 -9.18 4.06 11.96
N GLY A 139 -9.01 5.08 12.82
CA GLY A 139 -7.89 5.15 13.74
C GLY A 139 -6.60 5.71 13.14
N PHE A 140 -6.64 6.28 11.95
CA PHE A 140 -5.53 7.03 11.36
C PHE A 140 -5.58 8.51 11.78
N PHE A 141 -4.41 9.14 11.78
CA PHE A 141 -4.24 10.50 12.28
C PHE A 141 -4.85 11.56 11.34
N ASP A 142 -4.74 11.34 10.04
CA ASP A 142 -5.23 12.22 8.99
C ASP A 142 -6.14 11.43 8.04
N GLU A 143 -6.11 11.73 6.77
CA GLU A 143 -6.94 11.09 5.76
C GLU A 143 -6.51 9.64 5.50
N SER A 144 -7.50 8.76 5.37
CA SER A 144 -7.29 7.38 4.97
C SER A 144 -8.43 6.86 4.10
N VAL A 145 -8.11 5.98 3.17
CA VAL A 145 -9.07 5.28 2.31
C VAL A 145 -8.71 3.80 2.24
N ALA A 146 -9.68 2.94 1.98
CA ALA A 146 -9.43 1.51 1.84
C ALA A 146 -10.26 0.88 0.74
N LEU A 147 -9.71 -0.16 0.13
CA LEU A 147 -10.39 -1.02 -0.85
C LEU A 147 -10.20 -2.49 -0.48
N LYS A 148 -11.27 -3.26 -0.70
CA LYS A 148 -11.18 -4.69 -0.98
C LYS A 148 -11.24 -4.89 -2.48
N VAL A 149 -10.22 -5.50 -3.04
CA VAL A 149 -10.10 -5.81 -4.46
C VAL A 149 -10.19 -7.33 -4.62
N LEU A 150 -11.10 -7.80 -5.47
CA LEU A 150 -11.23 -9.21 -5.82
C LEU A 150 -10.74 -9.42 -7.25
N GLN A 151 -9.85 -10.37 -7.43
CA GLN A 151 -9.30 -10.76 -8.71
C GLN A 151 -9.59 -12.24 -8.96
N GLY A 152 -9.87 -12.57 -10.22
CA GLY A 152 -10.10 -13.94 -10.66
C GLY A 152 -9.15 -14.34 -11.77
N GLY A 153 -8.67 -15.58 -11.73
CA GLY A 153 -7.79 -16.15 -12.75
C GLY A 153 -7.98 -17.67 -12.84
N VAL A 154 -7.13 -18.31 -13.63
CA VAL A 154 -7.18 -19.77 -13.82
C VAL A 154 -6.94 -20.56 -12.52
N ASP A 155 -6.21 -19.96 -11.58
CA ASP A 155 -5.87 -20.55 -10.28
C ASP A 155 -6.92 -20.25 -9.18
N GLY A 156 -8.02 -19.58 -9.53
CA GLY A 156 -9.10 -19.23 -8.62
C GLY A 156 -9.19 -17.75 -8.29
N LEU A 157 -9.81 -17.45 -7.14
CA LEU A 157 -9.98 -16.10 -6.64
C LEU A 157 -8.84 -15.73 -5.67
N ILE A 158 -8.42 -14.51 -5.75
CA ILE A 158 -7.60 -13.85 -4.75
C ILE A 158 -8.20 -12.50 -4.38
N SER A 159 -8.16 -12.16 -3.12
CA SER A 159 -8.58 -10.86 -2.64
C SER A 159 -7.40 -10.09 -2.06
N SER A 160 -7.45 -8.78 -2.19
CA SER A 160 -6.49 -7.87 -1.60
C SER A 160 -7.25 -6.83 -0.78
N THR A 161 -6.87 -6.66 0.48
CA THR A 161 -7.34 -5.54 1.29
C THR A 161 -6.21 -4.54 1.42
N VAL A 162 -6.46 -3.30 1.01
CA VAL A 162 -5.47 -2.22 0.95
C VAL A 162 -5.98 -1.03 1.74
N VAL A 163 -5.11 -0.42 2.52
CA VAL A 163 -5.35 0.87 3.19
C VAL A 163 -4.26 1.85 2.76
N ASP A 164 -4.68 2.97 2.19
CA ASP A 164 -3.87 4.14 1.92
C ASP A 164 -4.14 5.19 2.98
N PHE A 165 -3.10 5.82 3.52
CA PHE A 165 -3.24 6.89 4.51
C PHE A 165 -2.16 7.96 4.34
N ARG A 166 -2.49 9.20 4.74
CA ARG A 166 -1.65 10.38 4.54
C ARG A 166 -0.92 10.81 5.83
N VAL A 167 0.35 11.12 5.69
CA VAL A 167 1.15 11.85 6.70
C VAL A 167 1.85 13.01 6.00
N GLY A 168 1.19 14.17 5.97
CA GLY A 168 1.64 15.32 5.19
C GLY A 168 1.79 14.98 3.70
N ARG A 169 3.00 15.15 3.13
CA ARG A 169 3.28 14.76 1.74
C ARG A 169 3.77 13.31 1.55
N LEU A 170 3.62 12.49 2.57
CA LEU A 170 3.90 11.05 2.52
C LEU A 170 2.59 10.27 2.43
N LEU A 171 2.56 9.26 1.58
CA LEU A 171 1.50 8.25 1.53
C LEU A 171 2.05 6.95 2.11
N GLY A 172 1.41 6.44 3.15
CA GLY A 172 1.62 5.08 3.64
C GLY A 172 0.59 4.14 3.02
N VAL A 173 1.03 2.96 2.61
CA VAL A 173 0.18 1.90 2.07
C VAL A 173 0.43 0.63 2.85
N ALA A 174 -0.63 0.05 3.40
CA ALA A 174 -0.64 -1.28 3.98
C ALA A 174 -1.53 -2.21 3.14
N PHE A 175 -1.05 -3.41 2.90
CA PHE A 175 -1.69 -4.35 1.99
C PHE A 175 -1.62 -5.77 2.55
N ILE A 176 -2.73 -6.53 2.39
CA ILE A 176 -2.79 -7.98 2.66
C ILE A 176 -3.48 -8.67 1.48
N GLY A 177 -2.81 -9.66 0.91
CA GLY A 177 -3.34 -10.56 -0.13
C GLY A 177 -3.76 -11.89 0.46
N THR A 178 -4.97 -12.35 0.12
CA THR A 178 -5.58 -13.57 0.66
C THR A 178 -6.11 -14.45 -0.47
N VAL A 179 -5.92 -15.75 -0.37
CA VAL A 179 -6.51 -16.73 -1.29
C VAL A 179 -8.02 -16.79 -1.06
N GLY A 180 -8.81 -16.70 -2.13
CA GLY A 180 -10.27 -16.68 -2.05
C GLY A 180 -10.86 -15.27 -1.92
N ASP A 181 -12.14 -15.21 -1.58
CA ASP A 181 -12.88 -13.94 -1.40
C ASP A 181 -13.00 -13.59 0.10
N HIS A 182 -11.97 -12.95 0.62
CA HIS A 182 -11.88 -12.59 2.03
C HIS A 182 -11.55 -11.11 2.22
N GLU A 183 -12.08 -10.51 3.28
CA GLU A 183 -11.73 -9.16 3.74
C GLU A 183 -10.81 -9.24 4.96
N ARG A 184 -9.81 -8.35 5.01
CA ARG A 184 -8.82 -8.25 6.09
C ARG A 184 -8.70 -6.83 6.64
N LEU A 185 -9.82 -6.09 6.73
CA LEU A 185 -9.78 -4.68 7.12
C LEU A 185 -9.12 -4.48 8.49
N ASP A 186 -9.50 -5.26 9.49
CA ASP A 186 -8.93 -5.12 10.85
C ASP A 186 -7.41 -5.36 10.86
N GLN A 187 -6.94 -6.40 10.16
CA GLN A 187 -5.52 -6.75 10.10
C GLN A 187 -4.71 -5.72 9.29
N VAL A 188 -5.24 -5.24 8.17
CA VAL A 188 -4.56 -4.24 7.36
C VAL A 188 -4.56 -2.86 8.04
N MET A 189 -5.59 -2.52 8.81
CA MET A 189 -5.59 -1.31 9.65
C MET A 189 -4.51 -1.40 10.74
N GLN A 190 -4.36 -2.56 11.42
CA GLN A 190 -3.28 -2.74 12.41
C GLN A 190 -1.89 -2.56 11.77
N LEU A 191 -1.68 -3.14 10.58
CA LEU A 191 -0.45 -2.97 9.83
C LEU A 191 -0.23 -1.52 9.43
N GLY A 192 -1.27 -0.84 8.91
CA GLY A 192 -1.21 0.57 8.50
C GLY A 192 -0.93 1.52 9.68
N GLN A 193 -1.57 1.30 10.84
CA GLN A 193 -1.33 2.10 12.04
C GLN A 193 0.10 1.92 12.59
N ALA A 194 0.65 0.71 12.51
CA ALA A 194 2.05 0.48 12.86
C ALA A 194 2.98 1.24 11.90
N LEU A 195 2.67 1.22 10.60
CA LEU A 195 3.39 1.97 9.57
C LEU A 195 3.28 3.48 9.79
N GLU A 196 2.08 4.01 10.06
CA GLU A 196 1.86 5.43 10.35
C GLU A 196 2.69 5.90 11.54
N LYS A 197 2.67 5.13 12.62
CA LYS A 197 3.48 5.40 13.81
C LYS A 197 4.98 5.46 13.50
N ARG A 198 5.47 4.53 12.68
CA ARG A 198 6.87 4.51 12.23
C ARG A 198 7.19 5.73 11.38
N MET A 199 6.35 6.07 10.40
CA MET A 199 6.53 7.24 9.54
C MET A 199 6.57 8.53 10.36
N VAL A 200 5.63 8.73 11.29
CA VAL A 200 5.60 9.88 12.20
C VAL A 200 6.86 9.96 13.06
N SER A 201 7.33 8.83 13.59
CA SER A 201 8.56 8.76 14.39
C SER A 201 9.78 9.23 13.60
N VAL A 202 9.94 8.78 12.36
CA VAL A 202 11.04 9.21 11.49
C VAL A 202 10.92 10.69 11.12
N VAL A 203 9.73 11.16 10.76
CA VAL A 203 9.47 12.58 10.44
C VAL A 203 9.84 13.51 11.60
N LEU A 204 9.58 13.09 12.85
CA LEU A 204 9.87 13.87 14.06
C LEU A 204 11.29 13.65 14.58
N GLY A 205 12.12 12.83 13.93
CA GLY A 205 13.49 12.53 14.36
C GLY A 205 13.56 11.72 15.67
N SER A 206 12.53 10.92 15.94
CA SER A 206 12.41 10.10 17.17
C SER A 206 12.75 8.62 16.91
N GLY A 207 13.34 8.33 15.75
CA GLY A 207 13.73 6.98 15.32
C GLY A 207 15.13 6.57 15.78
#